data_51e8115fb71d3f8aee794660e1d4f46b
#
_entry.id   51e8115fb71d3f8aee794660e1d4f46b
#
_cell.length_a   1.000
_cell.length_b   1.000
_cell.length_c   1.000
_cell.angle_alpha   90.00
_cell.angle_beta   90.00
_cell.angle_gamma   90.00
#
_symmetry.space_group_name_H-M   'P 1'
#
loop_
_entity.id
_entity.type
_entity.pdbx_description
1 polymer ?
#
loop_
_entity_poly.entity_id
_entity_poly.type
_entity_poly.pdbx_seq_one_letter_code
_entity_poly.pdbx_strand_id
1 'polypeptide(L)'
;ATRCGLLIKGGLFLEEARKLTNIGLDKTGTLTKGEPEVAGITLLGGADRKQVLSLAASLGAMNKHPLSAAIVREAKKEHAEIQPVADFTALPGEGVTGRIGTGRASLLNLAALDKRGLSSDEVADAFNRASENGMSSVALADTFGVLAVFVMADEIKADTRSGLAQLKAEGITPWLLTGDNERAA
;
A
#
# COMPACT_ATOMS: atom_id res chain seq x y z
N ALA A 1 6.27 -2.03 32.76
CA ALA A 1 5.48 -2.18 31.54
C ALA A 1 4.69 -0.89 31.24
N THR A 2 3.94 -0.34 32.19
CA THR A 2 3.14 0.90 31.96
C THR A 2 3.98 2.14 31.66
N ARG A 3 5.22 2.26 32.15
CA ARG A 3 6.13 3.38 31.80
C ARG A 3 6.59 3.37 30.36
N CYS A 4 6.52 2.24 29.67
CA CYS A 4 6.91 2.08 28.26
C CYS A 4 5.71 2.04 27.32
N GLY A 5 4.50 2.41 27.78
CA GLY A 5 3.28 2.38 26.95
C GLY A 5 2.76 0.97 26.64
N LEU A 6 3.29 -0.08 27.27
CA LEU A 6 2.88 -1.46 27.02
C LEU A 6 1.87 -1.93 28.10
N LEU A 7 0.71 -2.42 27.65
CA LEU A 7 -0.26 -3.11 28.49
C LEU A 7 -0.13 -4.63 28.32
N ILE A 8 0.36 -5.31 29.36
CA ILE A 8 0.49 -6.78 29.36
C ILE A 8 -0.56 -7.35 30.29
N LYS A 9 -1.44 -8.20 29.75
CA LYS A 9 -2.52 -8.85 30.49
C LYS A 9 -2.05 -10.19 31.07
N GLY A 10 -1.42 -10.13 32.25
CA GLY A 10 -0.99 -11.30 33.01
C GLY A 10 0.53 -11.50 33.08
N GLY A 11 1.04 -11.91 34.24
CA GLY A 11 2.48 -12.14 34.49
C GLY A 11 3.04 -13.33 33.72
N LEU A 12 2.21 -14.33 33.44
CA LEU A 12 2.58 -15.53 32.71
C LEU A 12 3.17 -15.20 31.31
N PHE A 13 2.58 -14.21 30.61
CA PHE A 13 3.07 -13.80 29.30
C PHE A 13 4.45 -13.13 29.35
N LEU A 14 4.80 -12.48 30.46
CA LEU A 14 6.15 -11.93 30.68
C LEU A 14 7.16 -13.03 30.92
N GLU A 15 6.79 -14.09 31.65
CA GLU A 15 7.65 -15.24 31.91
C GLU A 15 7.90 -16.03 30.62
N GLU A 16 6.86 -16.26 29.83
CA GLU A 16 6.98 -16.96 28.55
C GLU A 16 7.77 -16.14 27.51
N ALA A 17 7.66 -14.80 27.52
CA ALA A 17 8.44 -13.93 26.63
C ALA A 17 9.97 -14.12 26.78
N ARG A 18 10.45 -14.54 27.96
CA ARG A 18 11.87 -14.85 28.17
C ARG A 18 12.36 -16.09 27.43
N LYS A 19 11.45 -16.94 26.94
CA LYS A 19 11.76 -18.19 26.22
C LYS A 19 11.65 -18.01 24.70
N LEU A 20 11.33 -16.82 24.22
CA LEU A 20 11.17 -16.56 22.79
C LEU A 20 12.50 -16.73 22.06
N THR A 21 12.49 -17.52 21.01
CA THR A 21 13.60 -17.69 20.09
C THR A 21 13.28 -17.12 18.69
N ASN A 22 12.00 -16.93 18.41
CA ASN A 22 11.51 -16.41 17.14
C ASN A 22 10.36 -15.41 17.37
N ILE A 23 10.31 -14.36 16.56
CA ILE A 23 9.22 -13.37 16.58
C ILE A 23 8.77 -13.05 15.16
N GLY A 24 7.47 -13.17 14.90
CA GLY A 24 6.85 -12.69 13.67
C GLY A 24 6.51 -11.21 13.79
N LEU A 25 6.98 -10.39 12.85
CA LEU A 25 6.75 -8.96 12.79
C LEU A 25 5.97 -8.62 11.53
N ASP A 26 4.84 -7.92 11.67
CA ASP A 26 4.15 -7.33 10.53
C ASP A 26 4.96 -6.17 9.97
N LYS A 27 4.93 -5.98 8.64
CA LYS A 27 5.61 -4.89 7.95
C LYS A 27 4.90 -3.56 8.21
N THR A 28 3.63 -3.48 7.78
CA THR A 28 2.90 -2.22 7.70
C THR A 28 2.40 -1.76 9.07
N GLY A 29 2.82 -0.55 9.47
CA GLY A 29 2.47 0.02 10.78
C GLY A 29 3.26 -0.55 11.96
N THR A 30 3.99 -1.67 11.81
CA THR A 30 4.89 -2.24 12.83
C THR A 30 6.33 -1.82 12.57
N LEU A 31 6.92 -2.25 11.46
CA LEU A 31 8.27 -1.86 11.05
C LEU A 31 8.30 -0.54 10.31
N THR A 32 7.20 -0.20 9.64
CA THR A 32 6.97 1.05 8.93
C THR A 32 6.01 1.95 9.70
N LYS A 33 5.88 3.21 9.28
CA LYS A 33 4.97 4.19 9.91
C LYS A 33 3.50 3.84 9.71
N GLY A 34 3.15 3.04 8.68
CA GLY A 34 1.77 2.73 8.31
C GLY A 34 1.07 3.89 7.58
N GLU A 35 1.84 4.86 7.13
CA GLU A 35 1.40 6.05 6.40
C GLU A 35 2.07 6.11 5.02
N PRO A 36 1.68 5.23 4.08
CA PRO A 36 2.30 5.21 2.77
C PRO A 36 2.14 6.56 2.06
N GLU A 37 3.16 6.95 1.30
CA GLU A 37 3.15 8.13 0.44
C GLU A 37 3.35 7.73 -1.02
N VAL A 38 2.84 8.54 -1.96
CA VAL A 38 3.08 8.33 -3.39
C VAL A 38 4.53 8.67 -3.69
N ALA A 39 5.33 7.64 -3.96
CA ALA A 39 6.74 7.76 -4.32
C ALA A 39 6.93 8.03 -5.83
N GLY A 40 5.97 7.62 -6.65
CA GLY A 40 6.00 7.83 -8.10
C GLY A 40 4.68 7.52 -8.78
N ILE A 41 4.50 8.10 -9.95
CA ILE A 41 3.36 7.83 -10.84
C ILE A 41 3.91 7.61 -12.23
N THR A 42 3.75 6.40 -12.77
CA THR A 42 4.04 6.09 -14.17
C THR A 42 2.78 6.32 -14.98
N LEU A 43 2.79 7.34 -15.83
CA LEU A 43 1.67 7.65 -16.75
C LEU A 43 1.77 6.77 -18.00
N LEU A 44 0.64 6.29 -18.48
CA LEU A 44 0.52 5.40 -19.63
C LEU A 44 -0.43 6.00 -20.67
N GLY A 45 -0.26 5.62 -21.94
CA GLY A 45 -1.15 6.03 -23.02
C GLY A 45 -1.27 7.54 -23.26
N GLY A 46 -0.30 8.34 -22.79
CA GLY A 46 -0.36 9.81 -22.90
C GLY A 46 -1.36 10.47 -21.93
N ALA A 47 -1.75 9.78 -20.87
CA ALA A 47 -2.69 10.30 -19.88
C ALA A 47 -2.16 11.57 -19.17
N ASP A 48 -3.04 12.53 -18.93
CA ASP A 48 -2.72 13.74 -18.19
C ASP A 48 -2.60 13.47 -16.68
N ARG A 49 -1.49 13.91 -16.07
CA ARG A 49 -1.19 13.65 -14.66
C ARG A 49 -2.28 14.20 -13.72
N LYS A 50 -2.79 15.38 -14.00
CA LYS A 50 -3.80 16.02 -13.14
C LYS A 50 -5.13 15.28 -13.24
N GLN A 51 -5.51 14.84 -14.43
CA GLN A 51 -6.69 14.02 -14.65
C GLN A 51 -6.56 12.66 -13.97
N VAL A 52 -5.42 11.99 -14.08
CA VAL A 52 -5.12 10.72 -13.42
C VAL A 52 -5.24 10.85 -11.90
N LEU A 53 -4.65 11.89 -11.31
CA LEU A 53 -4.75 12.17 -9.87
C LEU A 53 -6.19 12.45 -9.45
N SER A 54 -6.95 13.23 -10.24
CA SER A 54 -8.35 13.53 -9.97
C SER A 54 -9.20 12.25 -9.91
N LEU A 55 -9.10 11.40 -10.93
CA LEU A 55 -9.86 10.14 -11.00
C LEU A 55 -9.47 9.18 -9.85
N ALA A 56 -8.17 8.98 -9.65
CA ALA A 56 -7.67 8.06 -8.62
C ALA A 56 -8.03 8.54 -7.21
N ALA A 57 -7.89 9.84 -6.93
CA ALA A 57 -8.26 10.42 -5.64
C ALA A 57 -9.78 10.40 -5.40
N SER A 58 -10.60 10.57 -6.44
CA SER A 58 -12.05 10.48 -6.32
C SER A 58 -12.47 9.08 -5.86
N LEU A 59 -11.93 8.02 -6.48
CA LEU A 59 -12.14 6.64 -6.01
C LEU A 59 -11.55 6.41 -4.62
N GLY A 60 -10.33 6.93 -4.39
CA GLY A 60 -9.62 6.79 -3.12
C GLY A 60 -10.34 7.43 -1.94
N ALA A 61 -11.05 8.54 -2.15
CA ALA A 61 -11.82 9.22 -1.13
C ALA A 61 -13.01 8.40 -0.61
N MET A 62 -13.50 7.45 -1.40
CA MET A 62 -14.57 6.53 -1.02
C MET A 62 -14.07 5.29 -0.27
N ASN A 63 -12.74 5.14 -0.09
CA ASN A 63 -12.11 3.96 0.48
C ASN A 63 -11.21 4.34 1.67
N LYS A 64 -11.24 3.54 2.74
CA LYS A 64 -10.39 3.74 3.94
C LYS A 64 -9.02 3.07 3.84
N HIS A 65 -8.67 2.47 2.69
CA HIS A 65 -7.40 1.78 2.52
C HIS A 65 -6.21 2.77 2.59
N PRO A 66 -5.09 2.45 3.27
CA PRO A 66 -3.94 3.36 3.40
C PRO A 66 -3.38 3.87 2.07
N LEU A 67 -3.30 3.00 1.04
CA LEU A 67 -2.86 3.41 -0.30
C LEU A 67 -3.81 4.43 -0.95
N SER A 68 -5.12 4.27 -0.76
CA SER A 68 -6.12 5.23 -1.24
C SER A 68 -5.96 6.59 -0.55
N ALA A 69 -5.70 6.59 0.76
CA ALA A 69 -5.44 7.81 1.51
C ALA A 69 -4.16 8.51 1.02
N ALA A 70 -3.13 7.76 0.64
CA ALA A 70 -1.89 8.31 0.05
C ALA A 70 -2.18 9.05 -1.27
N ILE A 71 -2.96 8.45 -2.17
CA ILE A 71 -3.35 9.06 -3.44
C ILE A 71 -4.16 10.34 -3.22
N VAL A 72 -5.09 10.32 -2.27
CA VAL A 72 -5.90 11.51 -1.92
C VAL A 72 -5.01 12.64 -1.37
N ARG A 73 -4.00 12.31 -0.54
CA ARG A 73 -3.05 13.32 -0.05
C ARG A 73 -2.24 13.93 -1.18
N GLU A 74 -1.76 13.10 -2.10
CA GLU A 74 -0.98 13.56 -3.26
C GLU A 74 -1.82 14.45 -4.18
N ALA A 75 -3.06 14.06 -4.49
CA ALA A 75 -3.98 14.87 -5.28
C ALA A 75 -4.24 16.24 -4.64
N LYS A 76 -4.37 16.31 -3.31
CA LYS A 76 -4.51 17.58 -2.60
C LYS A 76 -3.26 18.46 -2.69
N LYS A 77 -2.06 17.88 -2.61
CA LYS A 77 -0.79 18.61 -2.79
C LYS A 77 -0.71 19.24 -4.19
N GLU A 78 -1.15 18.50 -5.21
CA GLU A 78 -1.14 18.94 -6.61
C GLU A 78 -2.40 19.71 -7.03
N HIS A 79 -3.30 20.03 -6.09
CA HIS A 79 -4.55 20.74 -6.36
C HIS A 79 -5.42 20.06 -7.44
N ALA A 80 -5.40 18.72 -7.49
CA ALA A 80 -6.29 17.96 -8.36
C ALA A 80 -7.69 17.90 -7.74
N GLU A 81 -8.70 18.08 -8.59
CA GLU A 81 -10.10 18.09 -8.17
C GLU A 81 -10.56 16.68 -7.77
N ILE A 82 -11.24 16.56 -6.63
CA ILE A 82 -11.91 15.33 -6.21
C ILE A 82 -13.36 15.42 -6.63
N GLN A 83 -13.78 14.54 -7.54
CA GLN A 83 -15.11 14.53 -8.14
C GLN A 83 -16.05 13.56 -7.43
N PRO A 84 -17.37 13.76 -7.49
CA PRO A 84 -18.34 12.80 -7.00
C PRO A 84 -18.22 11.45 -7.72
N VAL A 85 -18.29 10.35 -6.95
CA VAL A 85 -18.28 8.99 -7.47
C VAL A 85 -19.64 8.35 -7.28
N ALA A 86 -20.22 7.86 -8.36
CA ALA A 86 -21.45 7.06 -8.35
C ALA A 86 -21.08 5.56 -8.52
N ASP A 87 -21.99 4.68 -8.13
CA ASP A 87 -21.86 3.22 -8.29
C ASP A 87 -20.54 2.66 -7.74
N PHE A 88 -20.04 3.27 -6.64
CA PHE A 88 -18.80 2.81 -6.00
C PHE A 88 -18.95 1.37 -5.50
N THR A 89 -17.97 0.55 -5.82
CA THR A 89 -17.93 -0.87 -5.40
C THR A 89 -16.51 -1.24 -4.98
N ALA A 90 -16.36 -1.77 -3.78
CA ALA A 90 -15.15 -2.43 -3.37
C ALA A 90 -15.10 -3.84 -3.96
N LEU A 91 -13.96 -4.20 -4.53
CA LEU A 91 -13.68 -5.51 -5.13
C LEU A 91 -12.70 -6.25 -4.20
N PRO A 92 -13.17 -7.16 -3.34
CA PRO A 92 -12.32 -7.81 -2.33
C PRO A 92 -11.10 -8.49 -2.95
N GLY A 93 -9.89 -8.14 -2.48
CA GLY A 93 -8.63 -8.67 -2.99
C GLY A 93 -8.20 -8.15 -4.37
N GLU A 94 -8.98 -7.30 -5.02
CA GLU A 94 -8.70 -6.78 -6.36
C GLU A 94 -8.52 -5.25 -6.39
N GLY A 95 -9.33 -4.51 -5.62
CA GLY A 95 -9.30 -3.05 -5.62
C GLY A 95 -10.67 -2.40 -5.46
N VAL A 96 -10.91 -1.30 -6.17
CA VAL A 96 -12.17 -0.56 -6.16
C VAL A 96 -12.54 -0.08 -7.55
N THR A 97 -13.85 0.13 -7.79
CA THR A 97 -14.35 0.69 -9.04
C THR A 97 -15.49 1.68 -8.77
N GLY A 98 -15.74 2.59 -9.70
CA GLY A 98 -16.83 3.55 -9.61
C GLY A 98 -17.02 4.31 -10.91
N ARG A 99 -18.09 5.09 -10.99
CA ARG A 99 -18.41 5.95 -12.12
C ARG A 99 -18.13 7.41 -11.74
N ILE A 100 -17.32 8.08 -12.55
CA ILE A 100 -16.96 9.50 -12.39
C ILE A 100 -17.37 10.22 -13.66
N GLY A 101 -18.29 11.16 -13.55
CA GLY A 101 -18.94 11.76 -14.72
C GLY A 101 -19.62 10.69 -15.57
N THR A 102 -19.26 10.62 -16.84
CA THR A 102 -19.78 9.62 -17.81
C THR A 102 -18.93 8.35 -17.91
N GLY A 103 -17.71 8.36 -17.35
CA GLY A 103 -16.75 7.27 -17.44
C GLY A 103 -16.74 6.37 -16.20
N ARG A 104 -16.29 5.12 -16.36
CA ARG A 104 -15.99 4.22 -15.27
C ARG A 104 -14.47 4.17 -15.05
N ALA A 105 -14.05 4.26 -13.81
CA ALA A 105 -12.65 4.11 -13.43
C ALA A 105 -12.49 3.08 -12.32
N SER A 106 -11.29 2.50 -12.22
CA SER A 106 -10.98 1.48 -11.23
C SER A 106 -9.54 1.64 -10.73
N LEU A 107 -9.33 1.43 -9.43
CA LEU A 107 -8.00 1.25 -8.85
C LEU A 107 -7.83 -0.24 -8.59
N LEU A 108 -6.87 -0.89 -9.26
CA LEU A 108 -6.71 -2.33 -9.30
C LEU A 108 -5.26 -2.75 -9.00
N ASN A 109 -5.08 -3.91 -8.37
CA ASN A 109 -3.79 -4.57 -8.28
C ASN A 109 -3.44 -5.30 -9.60
N LEU A 110 -2.19 -5.80 -9.71
CA LEU A 110 -1.72 -6.47 -10.92
C LEU A 110 -2.55 -7.71 -11.27
N ALA A 111 -2.83 -8.57 -10.28
CA ALA A 111 -3.62 -9.78 -10.52
C ALA A 111 -5.03 -9.50 -11.06
N ALA A 112 -5.63 -8.38 -10.62
CA ALA A 112 -6.92 -7.95 -11.12
C ALA A 112 -6.86 -7.40 -12.55
N LEU A 113 -5.74 -6.77 -12.92
CA LEU A 113 -5.49 -6.32 -14.30
C LEU A 113 -5.28 -7.53 -15.23
N ASP A 114 -4.47 -8.50 -14.82
CA ASP A 114 -4.21 -9.73 -15.58
C ASP A 114 -5.53 -10.49 -15.86
N LYS A 115 -6.34 -10.67 -14.82
CA LYS A 115 -7.65 -11.33 -14.92
C LYS A 115 -8.60 -10.64 -15.90
N ARG A 116 -8.44 -9.32 -16.10
CA ARG A 116 -9.26 -8.51 -17.01
C ARG A 116 -8.64 -8.30 -18.39
N GLY A 117 -7.42 -8.84 -18.62
CA GLY A 117 -6.68 -8.63 -19.86
C GLY A 117 -6.24 -7.18 -20.09
N LEU A 118 -6.07 -6.41 -18.98
CA LEU A 118 -5.66 -5.01 -19.00
C LEU A 118 -4.16 -4.83 -18.73
N SER A 119 -3.46 -5.90 -18.37
CA SER A 119 -2.02 -5.87 -18.13
C SER A 119 -1.27 -5.82 -19.45
N SER A 120 -0.21 -5.00 -19.50
CA SER A 120 0.78 -4.96 -20.57
C SER A 120 2.17 -5.16 -19.97
N ASP A 121 3.19 -5.43 -20.79
CA ASP A 121 4.56 -5.57 -20.32
C ASP A 121 5.02 -4.32 -19.55
N GLU A 122 4.65 -3.12 -20.03
CA GLU A 122 4.98 -1.85 -19.37
C GLU A 122 4.33 -1.73 -17.99
N VAL A 123 3.07 -2.17 -17.83
CA VAL A 123 2.36 -2.21 -16.55
C VAL A 123 3.02 -3.22 -15.62
N ALA A 124 3.26 -4.44 -16.10
CA ALA A 124 3.89 -5.50 -15.31
C ALA A 124 5.29 -5.07 -14.82
N ASP A 125 6.09 -4.46 -15.68
CA ASP A 125 7.41 -3.93 -15.34
C ASP A 125 7.35 -2.83 -14.27
N ALA A 126 6.35 -1.95 -14.33
CA ALA A 126 6.16 -0.92 -13.31
C ALA A 126 5.85 -1.53 -11.93
N PHE A 127 4.97 -2.54 -11.89
CA PHE A 127 4.66 -3.28 -10.67
C PHE A 127 5.87 -4.06 -10.13
N ASN A 128 6.60 -4.75 -11.02
CA ASN A 128 7.79 -5.53 -10.64
C ASN A 128 8.88 -4.64 -10.06
N ARG A 129 9.21 -3.52 -10.71
CA ARG A 129 10.19 -2.55 -10.20
C ARG A 129 9.79 -1.98 -8.83
N ALA A 130 8.52 -1.70 -8.61
CA ALA A 130 8.04 -1.25 -7.31
C ALA A 130 8.24 -2.35 -6.25
N SER A 131 7.84 -3.58 -6.56
CA SER A 131 7.99 -4.73 -5.67
C SER A 131 9.45 -5.04 -5.32
N GLU A 132 10.37 -5.00 -6.30
CA GLU A 132 11.81 -5.20 -6.08
C GLU A 132 12.42 -4.16 -5.12
N ASN A 133 11.83 -2.98 -5.03
CA ASN A 133 12.23 -1.92 -4.10
C ASN A 133 11.40 -1.92 -2.79
N GLY A 134 10.64 -2.99 -2.51
CA GLY A 134 9.82 -3.11 -1.30
C GLY A 134 8.65 -2.15 -1.23
N MET A 135 8.23 -1.57 -2.39
CA MET A 135 7.14 -0.62 -2.50
C MET A 135 5.84 -1.32 -2.94
N SER A 136 4.71 -0.77 -2.54
CA SER A 136 3.39 -1.22 -2.99
C SER A 136 2.96 -0.45 -4.23
N SER A 137 2.13 -1.05 -5.09
CA SER A 137 1.60 -0.39 -6.28
C SER A 137 0.13 -0.70 -6.55
N VAL A 138 -0.53 0.25 -7.20
CA VAL A 138 -1.90 0.12 -7.68
C VAL A 138 -2.04 0.86 -9.00
N ALA A 139 -2.80 0.31 -9.93
CA ALA A 139 -3.05 0.95 -11.22
C ALA A 139 -4.42 1.63 -11.26
N LEU A 140 -4.48 2.79 -11.88
CA LEU A 140 -5.72 3.40 -12.35
C LEU A 140 -6.01 2.91 -13.77
N ALA A 141 -7.18 2.34 -13.97
CA ALA A 141 -7.66 1.90 -15.28
C ALA A 141 -9.06 2.48 -15.53
N ASP A 142 -9.37 2.70 -16.79
CA ASP A 142 -10.71 2.98 -17.29
C ASP A 142 -11.22 1.86 -18.20
N THR A 143 -12.24 2.12 -19.01
CA THR A 143 -12.80 1.15 -19.96
C THR A 143 -11.90 0.90 -21.18
N PHE A 144 -10.87 1.71 -21.39
CA PHE A 144 -9.98 1.63 -22.55
C PHE A 144 -8.61 1.02 -22.20
N GLY A 145 -8.24 1.04 -20.91
CA GLY A 145 -6.96 0.48 -20.46
C GLY A 145 -6.45 1.09 -19.18
N VAL A 146 -5.16 0.81 -18.91
CA VAL A 146 -4.46 1.38 -17.76
C VAL A 146 -3.97 2.79 -18.10
N LEU A 147 -4.34 3.76 -17.26
CA LEU A 147 -3.94 5.17 -17.39
C LEU A 147 -2.67 5.49 -16.62
N ALA A 148 -2.47 4.85 -15.48
CA ALA A 148 -1.28 5.06 -14.65
C ALA A 148 -1.06 3.94 -13.65
N VAL A 149 0.19 3.78 -13.23
CA VAL A 149 0.59 2.97 -12.07
C VAL A 149 1.12 3.91 -10.99
N PHE A 150 0.50 3.86 -9.82
CA PHE A 150 0.92 4.56 -8.61
C PHE A 150 1.84 3.65 -7.82
N VAL A 151 3.00 4.14 -7.45
CA VAL A 151 3.96 3.46 -6.58
C VAL A 151 3.97 4.15 -5.24
N MET A 152 3.78 3.40 -4.16
CA MET A 152 3.72 3.90 -2.80
C MET A 152 4.84 3.32 -1.95
N ALA A 153 5.54 4.19 -1.22
CA ALA A 153 6.51 3.82 -0.21
C ALA A 153 5.93 4.06 1.19
N ASP A 154 6.16 3.12 2.09
CA ASP A 154 5.86 3.29 3.51
C ASP A 154 7.18 3.38 4.27
N GLU A 155 7.43 4.53 4.88
CA GLU A 155 8.70 4.82 5.53
C GLU A 155 8.94 3.92 6.74
N ILE A 156 10.12 3.31 6.80
CA ILE A 156 10.56 2.51 7.94
C ILE A 156 10.71 3.44 9.15
N LYS A 157 10.18 3.04 10.32
CA LYS A 157 10.35 3.80 11.56
C LYS A 157 11.83 3.92 11.92
N ALA A 158 12.22 5.07 12.46
CA ALA A 158 13.62 5.38 12.79
C ALA A 158 14.24 4.36 13.78
N ASP A 159 13.43 3.80 14.66
CA ASP A 159 13.85 2.84 15.69
C ASP A 159 13.80 1.37 15.24
N THR A 160 13.23 1.06 14.08
CA THR A 160 13.09 -0.32 13.56
C THR A 160 14.45 -1.03 13.50
N ARG A 161 15.46 -0.37 12.90
CA ARG A 161 16.79 -0.97 12.74
C ARG A 161 17.44 -1.31 14.08
N SER A 162 17.35 -0.39 15.04
CA SER A 162 17.89 -0.60 16.40
C SER A 162 17.11 -1.67 17.16
N GLY A 163 15.78 -1.69 17.03
CA GLY A 163 14.93 -2.72 17.63
C GLY A 163 15.24 -4.13 17.09
N LEU A 164 15.39 -4.28 15.78
CA LEU A 164 15.79 -5.56 15.18
C LEU A 164 17.20 -6.00 15.62
N ALA A 165 18.13 -5.07 15.75
CA ALA A 165 19.46 -5.37 16.23
C ALA A 165 19.45 -5.86 17.71
N GLN A 166 18.62 -5.25 18.56
CA GLN A 166 18.44 -5.68 19.94
C GLN A 166 17.83 -7.08 20.03
N LEU A 167 16.77 -7.38 19.27
CA LEU A 167 16.18 -8.71 19.20
C LEU A 167 17.23 -9.78 18.83
N LYS A 168 18.04 -9.51 17.80
CA LYS A 168 19.13 -10.42 17.40
C LYS A 168 20.19 -10.58 18.48
N ALA A 169 20.56 -9.53 19.21
CA ALA A 169 21.51 -9.57 20.31
C ALA A 169 21.01 -10.43 21.49
N GLU A 170 19.69 -10.46 21.71
CA GLU A 170 19.03 -11.31 22.70
C GLU A 170 18.81 -12.76 22.21
N GLY A 171 19.32 -13.12 21.01
CA GLY A 171 19.19 -14.45 20.43
C GLY A 171 17.81 -14.73 19.81
N ILE A 172 16.98 -13.70 19.60
CA ILE A 172 15.66 -13.82 19.00
C ILE A 172 15.77 -13.60 17.49
N THR A 173 15.26 -14.54 16.70
CA THR A 173 15.24 -14.45 15.24
C THR A 173 13.96 -13.74 14.79
N PRO A 174 14.03 -12.53 14.19
CA PRO A 174 12.87 -11.85 13.64
C PRO A 174 12.50 -12.44 12.27
N TRP A 175 11.21 -12.68 12.06
CA TRP A 175 10.61 -13.10 10.79
C TRP A 175 9.67 -11.99 10.32
N LEU A 176 9.78 -11.63 9.05
CA LEU A 176 8.84 -10.68 8.44
C LEU A 176 7.58 -11.42 8.00
N LEU A 177 6.43 -11.01 8.54
CA LEU A 177 5.11 -11.46 8.13
C LEU A 177 4.51 -10.38 7.23
N THR A 178 4.36 -10.68 5.96
CA THR A 178 3.78 -9.75 4.99
C THR A 178 2.86 -10.48 4.03
N GLY A 179 1.79 -9.80 3.61
CA GLY A 179 0.93 -10.25 2.52
C GLY A 179 1.49 -9.93 1.14
N ASP A 180 2.61 -9.20 1.08
CA ASP A 180 3.34 -8.92 -0.15
C ASP A 180 4.05 -10.21 -0.64
N ASN A 181 4.49 -10.23 -1.90
CA ASN A 181 5.29 -11.34 -2.43
C ASN A 181 6.70 -11.36 -1.79
N GLU A 182 7.41 -12.48 -1.89
CA GLU A 182 8.75 -12.68 -1.30
C GLU A 182 9.78 -11.59 -1.67
N ARG A 183 9.60 -10.92 -2.80
CA ARG A 183 10.52 -9.86 -3.27
C ARG A 183 10.27 -8.51 -2.60
N ALA A 184 9.06 -8.29 -2.07
CA ALA A 184 8.68 -7.06 -1.36
C ALA A 184 8.90 -7.15 0.17
N ALA A 185 9.32 -8.30 0.67
CA ALA A 185 9.67 -8.56 2.05
C ALA A 185 11.17 -8.40 2.28
#